data_0ec884b159a789770a86bbd62964e5ef
#
_entry.id   0ec884b159a789770a86bbd62964e5ef
#
_cell.length_a   1.000
_cell.length_b   1.000
_cell.length_c   1.000
_cell.angle_alpha   90.00
_cell.angle_beta   90.00
_cell.angle_gamma   90.00
#
_symmetry.space_group_name_H-M   'P 1'
#
loop_
_entity.id
_entity.type
_entity.pdbx_description
1 polymer ?
#
loop_
_entity_poly.entity_id
_entity_poly.type
_entity_poly.pdbx_seq_one_letter_code
_entity_poly.pdbx_strand_id
1 'polypeptide(L)'
;MKRKYNAVLLDMDGTISDTYSVPNWLDQLRNESVTPFEIAKPLISEDTLLSLFTDENIIVCTMLPKGVPLGTPYADACQRAKQQWLERHFPSLQNAVLFMEYGDNKSLGEFSKNCLLIDDSATIRDNFNGYTLNAAILQKGGY
;
A
#
# COMPACT_ATOMS: atom_id res chain seq x y z
N MET A 1 9.72 -16.73 -17.07
CA MET A 1 10.81 -16.17 -16.25
C MET A 1 10.62 -16.50 -14.79
N LYS A 2 11.71 -16.63 -14.06
CA LYS A 2 11.64 -16.88 -12.62
C LYS A 2 11.32 -15.59 -11.88
N ARG A 3 10.51 -15.70 -10.81
CA ARG A 3 10.33 -14.62 -9.85
C ARG A 3 11.66 -14.30 -9.17
N LYS A 4 11.92 -13.02 -8.99
CA LYS A 4 13.09 -12.55 -8.25
C LYS A 4 12.84 -12.57 -6.73
N TYR A 5 11.60 -12.34 -6.33
CA TYR A 5 11.19 -12.25 -4.93
C TYR A 5 10.08 -13.24 -4.64
N ASN A 6 9.91 -13.59 -3.36
CA ASN A 6 8.72 -14.32 -2.92
C ASN A 6 7.45 -13.53 -3.20
N ALA A 7 7.51 -12.22 -2.96
CA ALA A 7 6.48 -11.26 -3.32
C ALA A 7 7.06 -9.86 -3.36
N VAL A 8 6.40 -8.97 -4.09
CA VAL A 8 6.59 -7.53 -3.99
C VAL A 8 5.48 -7.03 -3.09
N LEU A 9 5.85 -6.50 -1.92
CA LEU A 9 4.93 -5.92 -0.96
C LEU A 9 4.82 -4.43 -1.27
N LEU A 10 3.63 -3.98 -1.60
CA LEU A 10 3.39 -2.65 -2.12
C LEU A 10 2.55 -1.85 -1.14
N ASP A 11 3.12 -0.77 -0.60
CA ASP A 11 2.38 0.19 0.20
C ASP A 11 1.33 0.89 -0.66
N MET A 12 0.29 1.43 -0.03
CA MET A 12 -0.82 2.06 -0.75
C MET A 12 -0.77 3.58 -0.64
N ASP A 13 -1.00 4.13 0.55
CA ASP A 13 -1.07 5.58 0.75
C ASP A 13 0.31 6.23 0.57
N GLY A 14 0.42 7.17 -0.36
CA GLY A 14 1.69 7.82 -0.69
C GLY A 14 2.58 7.01 -1.64
N THR A 15 2.18 5.82 -2.02
CA THR A 15 2.92 4.95 -2.94
C THR A 15 2.19 4.77 -4.27
N ILE A 16 0.99 4.22 -4.25
CA ILE A 16 0.14 4.10 -5.44
C ILE A 16 -1.08 5.01 -5.39
N SER A 17 -1.48 5.44 -4.19
CA SER A 17 -2.62 6.32 -3.96
C SER A 17 -2.14 7.66 -3.40
N ASP A 18 -2.55 8.76 -4.02
CA ASP A 18 -2.17 10.12 -3.61
C ASP A 18 -3.07 10.64 -2.47
N THR A 19 -3.20 9.85 -1.43
CA THR A 19 -4.03 10.15 -0.27
C THR A 19 -3.64 11.46 0.40
N TYR A 20 -2.33 11.72 0.48
CA TYR A 20 -1.81 12.90 1.21
C TYR A 20 -1.97 14.21 0.45
N SER A 21 -2.35 14.18 -0.82
CA SER A 21 -2.73 15.37 -1.58
C SER A 21 -4.22 15.71 -1.47
N VAL A 22 -5.02 14.86 -0.84
CA VAL A 22 -6.43 15.16 -0.59
C VAL A 22 -6.52 16.29 0.45
N PRO A 23 -7.24 17.38 0.18
CA PRO A 23 -7.36 18.49 1.13
C PRO A 23 -7.89 18.02 2.49
N ASN A 24 -7.22 18.44 3.56
CA ASN A 24 -7.61 18.11 4.94
C ASN A 24 -7.69 16.60 5.23
N TRP A 25 -6.88 15.80 4.55
CA TRP A 25 -6.94 14.32 4.69
C TRP A 25 -6.80 13.87 6.14
N LEU A 26 -5.89 14.47 6.91
CA LEU A 26 -5.65 14.07 8.30
C LEU A 26 -6.85 14.39 9.21
N ASP A 27 -7.41 15.59 9.07
CA ASP A 27 -8.59 16.00 9.85
C ASP A 27 -9.81 15.14 9.48
N GLN A 28 -9.96 14.79 8.19
CA GLN A 28 -11.03 13.91 7.73
C GLN A 28 -10.89 12.53 8.37
N LEU A 29 -9.69 11.95 8.40
CA LEU A 29 -9.48 10.63 9.02
C LEU A 29 -9.72 10.70 10.54
N ARG A 30 -9.30 11.77 11.20
CA ARG A 30 -9.56 11.98 12.63
C ARG A 30 -11.05 12.11 12.95
N ASN A 31 -11.84 12.57 12.00
CA ASN A 31 -13.30 12.66 12.11
C ASN A 31 -14.01 11.42 11.57
N GLU A 32 -13.27 10.32 11.41
CA GLU A 32 -13.79 9.02 10.94
C GLU A 32 -14.42 9.07 9.53
N SER A 33 -13.91 9.94 8.66
CA SER A 33 -14.27 9.96 7.25
C SER A 33 -13.37 9.00 6.46
N VAL A 34 -13.91 8.36 5.44
CA VAL A 34 -13.14 7.54 4.50
C VAL A 34 -12.92 8.26 3.16
N THR A 35 -13.40 9.47 3.03
CA THR A 35 -13.30 10.26 1.78
C THR A 35 -11.87 10.33 1.22
N PRO A 36 -10.80 10.55 2.03
CA PRO A 36 -9.45 10.58 1.49
C PRO A 36 -9.07 9.30 0.75
N PHE A 37 -9.53 8.15 1.22
CA PHE A 37 -9.26 6.87 0.56
C PHE A 37 -10.08 6.69 -0.71
N GLU A 38 -11.28 7.27 -0.76
CA GLU A 38 -12.19 7.12 -1.89
C GLU A 38 -11.79 7.98 -3.08
N ILE A 39 -11.37 9.22 -2.85
CA ILE A 39 -11.17 10.22 -3.90
C ILE A 39 -9.71 10.42 -4.32
N ALA A 40 -8.76 9.81 -3.63
CA ALA A 40 -7.34 9.94 -3.96
C ALA A 40 -7.08 9.49 -5.40
N LYS A 41 -6.20 10.22 -6.09
CA LYS A 41 -5.80 9.86 -7.45
C LYS A 41 -4.69 8.82 -7.42
N PRO A 42 -4.61 7.92 -8.42
CA PRO A 42 -3.48 7.02 -8.51
C PRO A 42 -2.19 7.80 -8.86
N LEU A 43 -1.09 7.42 -8.21
CA LEU A 43 0.25 7.96 -8.47
C LEU A 43 0.94 7.24 -9.63
N ILE A 44 0.44 6.06 -9.99
CA ILE A 44 0.95 5.25 -11.09
C ILE A 44 -0.24 4.46 -11.66
N SER A 45 -0.20 4.16 -12.95
CA SER A 45 -1.23 3.30 -13.55
C SER A 45 -0.98 1.82 -13.27
N GLU A 46 -2.02 1.02 -13.31
CA GLU A 46 -1.89 -0.43 -13.17
C GLU A 46 -0.97 -1.01 -14.24
N ASP A 47 -1.13 -0.60 -15.49
CA ASP A 47 -0.32 -1.11 -16.60
C ASP A 47 1.16 -0.84 -16.38
N THR A 48 1.50 0.36 -15.94
CA THR A 48 2.90 0.71 -15.66
C THR A 48 3.45 -0.12 -14.49
N LEU A 49 2.69 -0.25 -13.42
CA LEU A 49 3.09 -1.03 -12.26
C LEU A 49 3.36 -2.50 -12.64
N LEU A 50 2.43 -3.12 -13.36
CA LEU A 50 2.57 -4.52 -13.76
C LEU A 50 3.73 -4.73 -14.72
N SER A 51 4.04 -3.76 -15.57
CA SER A 51 5.18 -3.86 -16.48
C SER A 51 6.52 -3.75 -15.76
N LEU A 52 6.60 -3.00 -14.66
CA LEU A 52 7.81 -2.90 -13.84
C LEU A 52 8.10 -4.20 -13.07
N PHE A 53 7.09 -4.95 -12.72
CA PHE A 53 7.22 -6.16 -11.88
C PHE A 53 6.62 -7.39 -12.56
N THR A 54 6.93 -7.55 -13.85
CA THR A 54 6.52 -8.71 -14.64
C THR A 54 6.95 -10.01 -13.95
N ASP A 55 6.04 -10.97 -13.90
CA ASP A 55 6.22 -12.29 -13.29
C ASP A 55 6.37 -12.29 -11.76
N GLU A 56 6.27 -11.13 -11.09
CA GLU A 56 6.29 -11.08 -9.64
C GLU A 56 4.87 -11.20 -9.05
N ASN A 57 4.78 -11.75 -7.85
CA ASN A 57 3.56 -11.66 -7.03
C ASN A 57 3.53 -10.30 -6.35
N ILE A 58 2.49 -9.54 -6.56
CA ILE A 58 2.32 -8.24 -5.91
C ILE A 58 1.24 -8.37 -4.84
N ILE A 59 1.56 -7.98 -3.62
CA ILE A 59 0.63 -7.95 -2.48
C ILE A 59 0.62 -6.52 -1.94
N VAL A 60 -0.54 -5.91 -1.87
CA VAL A 60 -0.70 -4.58 -1.27
C VAL A 60 -0.67 -4.74 0.25
N CYS A 61 0.24 -4.03 0.92
CA CYS A 61 0.35 -3.98 2.38
C CYS A 61 0.03 -2.57 2.83
N THR A 62 -1.15 -2.36 3.40
CA THR A 62 -1.62 -1.02 3.77
C THR A 62 -2.02 -0.95 5.24
N MET A 63 -1.74 0.21 5.85
CA MET A 63 -2.05 0.46 7.25
C MET A 63 -3.36 1.20 7.40
N LEU A 64 -4.07 0.92 8.49
CA LEU A 64 -5.20 1.71 8.95
C LEU A 64 -4.72 3.04 9.54
N PRO A 65 -5.61 4.04 9.65
CA PRO A 65 -5.25 5.29 10.31
C PRO A 65 -4.76 5.07 11.74
N LYS A 66 -3.89 5.98 12.20
CA LYS A 66 -3.32 5.91 13.56
C LYS A 66 -4.42 5.84 14.61
N GLY A 67 -4.28 4.89 15.53
CA GLY A 67 -5.21 4.73 16.65
C GLY A 67 -6.51 4.02 16.30
N VAL A 68 -6.60 3.42 15.12
CA VAL A 68 -7.79 2.67 14.66
C VAL A 68 -7.50 1.18 14.70
N PRO A 69 -7.97 0.45 15.74
CA PRO A 69 -7.73 -0.98 15.84
C PRO A 69 -8.52 -1.77 14.79
N LEU A 70 -7.94 -2.87 14.32
CA LEU A 70 -8.66 -3.84 13.50
C LEU A 70 -9.91 -4.34 14.24
N GLY A 71 -11.00 -4.59 13.50
CA GLY A 71 -12.24 -5.07 14.07
C GLY A 71 -13.19 -3.98 14.53
N THR A 72 -12.79 -2.71 14.48
CA THR A 72 -13.69 -1.60 14.78
C THR A 72 -14.52 -1.21 13.56
N PRO A 73 -15.71 -0.59 13.76
CA PRO A 73 -16.54 -0.17 12.62
C PRO A 73 -15.82 0.76 11.64
N TYR A 74 -15.04 1.71 12.14
CA TYR A 74 -14.29 2.61 11.27
C TYR A 74 -13.17 1.90 10.52
N ALA A 75 -12.49 0.96 11.18
CA ALA A 75 -11.48 0.12 10.50
C ALA A 75 -12.09 -0.64 9.33
N ASP A 76 -13.29 -1.22 9.53
CA ASP A 76 -14.00 -1.93 8.47
C ASP A 76 -14.39 -0.99 7.33
N ALA A 77 -14.82 0.22 7.64
CA ALA A 77 -15.14 1.24 6.63
C ALA A 77 -13.90 1.64 5.83
N CYS A 78 -12.76 1.82 6.49
CA CYS A 78 -11.48 2.12 5.82
C CYS A 78 -11.07 0.99 4.88
N GLN A 79 -11.18 -0.26 5.33
CA GLN A 79 -10.85 -1.42 4.51
C GLN A 79 -11.72 -1.48 3.26
N ARG A 80 -13.03 -1.28 3.41
CA ARG A 80 -13.95 -1.27 2.27
C ARG A 80 -13.61 -0.15 1.28
N ALA A 81 -13.32 1.05 1.77
CA ALA A 81 -12.99 2.19 0.92
C ALA A 81 -11.71 1.92 0.12
N LYS A 82 -10.68 1.41 0.77
CA LYS A 82 -9.41 1.05 0.11
C LYS A 82 -9.60 -0.10 -0.88
N GLN A 83 -10.40 -1.10 -0.53
CA GLN A 83 -10.72 -2.22 -1.42
C GLN A 83 -11.43 -1.73 -2.69
N GLN A 84 -12.42 -0.86 -2.55
CA GLN A 84 -13.15 -0.27 -3.67
C GLN A 84 -12.24 0.58 -4.55
N TRP A 85 -11.30 1.31 -3.95
CA TRP A 85 -10.31 2.09 -4.69
C TRP A 85 -9.42 1.18 -5.55
N LEU A 86 -8.96 0.05 -4.99
CA LEU A 86 -8.20 -0.94 -5.75
C LEU A 86 -9.02 -1.55 -6.89
N GLU A 87 -10.28 -1.86 -6.65
CA GLU A 87 -11.18 -2.37 -7.70
C GLU A 87 -11.27 -1.40 -8.90
N ARG A 88 -11.26 -0.10 -8.64
CA ARG A 88 -11.34 0.92 -9.69
C ARG A 88 -10.02 1.12 -10.43
N HIS A 89 -8.91 1.13 -9.71
CA HIS A 89 -7.62 1.57 -10.25
C HIS A 89 -6.61 0.46 -10.48
N PHE A 90 -6.69 -0.62 -9.70
CA PHE A 90 -5.79 -1.77 -9.75
C PHE A 90 -6.59 -3.07 -9.60
N PRO A 91 -7.51 -3.38 -10.53
CA PRO A 91 -8.42 -4.51 -10.35
C PRO A 91 -7.70 -5.85 -10.19
N SER A 92 -6.53 -6.05 -10.79
CA SER A 92 -5.77 -7.29 -10.63
C SER A 92 -5.19 -7.47 -9.22
N LEU A 93 -5.15 -6.41 -8.40
CA LEU A 93 -4.61 -6.45 -7.03
C LEU A 93 -5.70 -6.43 -5.95
N GLN A 94 -6.96 -6.31 -6.33
CA GLN A 94 -8.05 -6.10 -5.36
C GLN A 94 -8.19 -7.21 -4.32
N ASN A 95 -7.77 -8.43 -4.63
CA ASN A 95 -7.85 -9.57 -3.72
C ASN A 95 -6.51 -9.91 -3.05
N ALA A 96 -5.46 -9.17 -3.35
CA ALA A 96 -4.12 -9.39 -2.81
C ALA A 96 -3.74 -8.24 -1.87
N VAL A 97 -4.47 -8.10 -0.77
CA VAL A 97 -4.34 -6.99 0.17
C VAL A 97 -4.19 -7.49 1.59
N LEU A 98 -3.19 -6.97 2.30
CA LEU A 98 -3.03 -7.15 3.74
C LEU A 98 -3.27 -5.81 4.42
N PHE A 99 -4.22 -5.78 5.36
CA PHE A 99 -4.50 -4.62 6.19
C PHE A 99 -3.80 -4.77 7.53
N MET A 100 -3.09 -3.74 7.96
CA MET A 100 -2.34 -3.71 9.20
C MET A 100 -2.72 -2.49 10.02
N GLU A 101 -2.51 -2.55 11.33
CA GLU A 101 -2.64 -1.37 12.18
C GLU A 101 -1.47 -0.43 11.97
N TYR A 102 -1.69 0.85 12.20
CA TYR A 102 -0.64 1.87 12.07
C TYR A 102 0.55 1.55 12.96
N GLY A 103 1.74 1.58 12.37
CA GLY A 103 2.98 1.34 13.09
C GLY A 103 3.41 -0.12 13.15
N ASP A 104 2.59 -1.06 12.66
CA ASP A 104 2.99 -2.45 12.58
C ASP A 104 4.21 -2.62 11.65
N ASN A 105 5.06 -3.58 11.99
CA ASN A 105 6.16 -3.97 11.12
C ASN A 105 5.58 -4.75 9.93
N LYS A 106 5.97 -4.38 8.71
CA LYS A 106 5.51 -5.07 7.50
C LYS A 106 6.24 -6.39 7.22
N SER A 107 7.20 -6.77 8.08
CA SER A 107 7.88 -8.06 7.97
C SER A 107 6.92 -9.23 8.25
N LEU A 108 7.05 -10.28 7.46
CA LEU A 108 6.20 -11.48 7.51
C LEU A 108 7.07 -12.72 7.77
N GLY A 109 7.90 -12.68 8.82
CA GLY A 109 8.79 -13.77 9.20
C GLY A 109 9.82 -14.10 8.12
N GLU A 110 10.09 -15.39 7.94
CA GLU A 110 11.06 -15.86 6.93
C GLU A 110 10.64 -15.52 5.50
N PHE A 111 9.33 -15.52 5.22
CA PHE A 111 8.82 -15.22 3.90
C PHE A 111 9.28 -13.86 3.39
N SER A 112 9.23 -12.83 4.25
CA SER A 112 9.56 -11.46 3.85
C SER A 112 11.06 -11.20 3.69
N LYS A 113 11.92 -12.09 4.19
CA LYS A 113 13.37 -11.94 3.98
C LYS A 113 13.75 -11.94 2.50
N ASN A 114 12.97 -12.59 1.66
CA ASN A 114 13.14 -12.58 0.20
C ASN A 114 11.98 -11.88 -0.51
N CYS A 115 11.41 -10.88 0.13
CA CYS A 115 10.43 -9.97 -0.47
C CYS A 115 11.06 -8.62 -0.73
N LEU A 116 10.47 -7.88 -1.68
CA LEU A 116 10.77 -6.48 -1.92
C LEU A 116 9.62 -5.65 -1.38
N LEU A 117 9.89 -4.76 -0.43
CA LEU A 117 8.92 -3.77 0.06
C LEU A 117 9.13 -2.44 -0.64
N ILE A 118 8.05 -1.91 -1.22
CA ILE A 118 8.05 -0.57 -1.80
C ILE A 118 7.14 0.28 -0.93
N ASP A 119 7.72 1.29 -0.28
CA ASP A 119 7.03 2.11 0.72
C ASP A 119 7.62 3.52 0.72
N ASP A 120 6.79 4.53 0.93
CA ASP A 120 7.24 5.92 1.01
C ASP A 120 7.82 6.28 2.38
N SER A 121 7.58 5.47 3.41
CA SER A 121 8.04 5.69 4.77
C SER A 121 9.43 5.11 5.01
N ALA A 122 10.41 5.96 5.32
CA ALA A 122 11.75 5.51 5.69
C ALA A 122 11.74 4.63 6.95
N THR A 123 10.94 4.98 7.94
CA THR A 123 10.82 4.21 9.18
C THR A 123 10.33 2.79 8.92
N ILE A 124 9.32 2.65 8.08
CA ILE A 124 8.79 1.32 7.71
C ILE A 124 9.85 0.52 6.95
N ARG A 125 10.54 1.14 5.98
CA ARG A 125 11.62 0.48 5.24
C ARG A 125 12.76 0.03 6.14
N ASP A 126 13.18 0.88 7.07
CA ASP A 126 14.32 0.60 7.97
C ASP A 126 14.05 -0.59 8.90
N ASN A 127 12.79 -0.85 9.23
CA ASN A 127 12.37 -1.95 10.10
C ASN A 127 11.98 -3.24 9.35
N PHE A 128 12.00 -3.21 8.03
CA PHE A 128 11.66 -4.37 7.22
C PHE A 128 12.86 -5.32 7.11
N ASN A 129 12.60 -6.63 7.19
CA ASN A 129 13.65 -7.66 7.19
C ASN A 129 14.09 -8.14 5.80
N GLY A 130 13.51 -7.62 4.74
CA GLY A 130 13.84 -7.98 3.35
C GLY A 130 14.43 -6.81 2.58
N TYR A 131 14.27 -6.83 1.26
CA TYR A 131 14.71 -5.77 0.37
C TYR A 131 13.73 -4.62 0.37
N THR A 132 14.19 -3.40 0.19
CA THR A 132 13.32 -2.22 0.18
C THR A 132 13.65 -1.27 -0.97
N LEU A 133 12.63 -0.55 -1.44
CA LEU A 133 12.76 0.58 -2.35
C LEU A 133 11.87 1.72 -1.86
N ASN A 134 12.38 2.95 -2.03
CA ASN A 134 11.56 4.13 -1.82
C ASN A 134 10.52 4.23 -2.93
N ALA A 135 9.25 4.44 -2.55
CA ALA A 135 8.13 4.54 -3.47
C ALA A 135 8.31 5.61 -4.55
N ALA A 136 9.11 6.65 -4.30
CA ALA A 136 9.39 7.70 -5.27
C ALA A 136 9.93 7.17 -6.60
N ILE A 137 10.54 5.99 -6.59
CA ILE A 137 11.07 5.36 -7.81
C ILE A 137 9.96 4.99 -8.80
N LEU A 138 8.76 4.70 -8.33
CA LEU A 138 7.62 4.35 -9.19
C LEU A 138 7.16 5.55 -10.02
N GLN A 139 7.23 6.76 -9.44
CA GLN A 139 6.80 7.99 -10.10
C GLN A 139 7.74 8.40 -11.24
N LYS A 140 8.96 7.87 -11.24
CA LYS A 140 9.94 8.10 -12.30
C LYS A 140 9.90 7.03 -13.40
N GLY A 141 8.89 6.16 -13.39
CA GLY A 141 8.78 5.09 -14.35
C GLY A 141 9.71 3.91 -14.10
N GLY A 142 10.22 3.80 -12.88
CA GLY A 142 11.13 2.73 -12.46
C GLY A 142 12.57 3.19 -12.26
N TYR A 143 13.49 2.27 -12.39
CA TYR A 143 14.91 2.48 -12.09
C TYR A 143 15.66 3.31 -13.11
#